data_b9aed08b07c2346be2e47e9ba973be20
#
_entry.id   b9aed08b07c2346be2e47e9ba973be20
#
_cell.length_a   1.000
_cell.length_b   1.000
_cell.length_c   1.000
_cell.angle_alpha   90.00
_cell.angle_beta   90.00
_cell.angle_gamma   90.00
#
_symmetry.space_group_name_H-M   'P 1'
#
loop_
_entity.id
_entity.type
_entity.pdbx_description
1 polymer ?
#
loop_
_entity_poly.entity_id
_entity_poly.type
_entity_poly.pdbx_seq_one_letter_code
_entity_poly.pdbx_strand_id
1 'polypeptide(L)'
;MATTFDQELRKAFQELQEKMIETTQRVKVAEGQILQLRRNMAHSKLTDQELASLPSHTPTYEAVGRMFVLQPVSDIRKDLVQKLQSNEEKIKSIEANKEYLQRSVKEHEDNIREMLASRPK
;
A
#
# COMPACT_ATOMS: atom_id res chain seq x y z
N MET A 1 12.35 15.31 42.19
CA MET A 1 12.34 16.26 41.08
C MET A 1 12.74 15.56 39.79
N ALA A 2 11.99 15.78 38.73
CA ALA A 2 12.38 15.30 37.41
C ALA A 2 13.57 16.11 36.88
N THR A 3 14.63 15.43 36.45
CA THR A 3 15.76 16.07 35.81
C THR A 3 15.38 16.47 34.36
N THR A 4 16.18 17.33 33.73
CA THR A 4 16.00 17.68 32.31
C THR A 4 16.05 16.42 31.45
N PHE A 5 16.91 15.47 31.79
CA PHE A 5 16.98 14.18 31.11
C PHE A 5 15.67 13.40 31.24
N ASP A 6 15.09 13.35 32.43
CA ASP A 6 13.82 12.65 32.66
C ASP A 6 12.67 13.30 31.88
N GLN A 7 12.66 14.62 31.75
CA GLN A 7 11.68 15.36 30.95
C GLN A 7 11.82 15.05 29.46
N GLU A 8 13.05 15.03 28.97
CA GLU A 8 13.36 14.67 27.57
C GLU A 8 12.95 13.23 27.27
N LEU A 9 13.23 12.32 28.19
CA LEU A 9 12.87 10.92 28.05
C LEU A 9 11.35 10.74 28.00
N ARG A 10 10.63 11.43 28.87
CA ARG A 10 9.16 11.40 28.90
C ARG A 10 8.58 11.93 27.60
N LYS A 11 9.13 13.02 27.09
CA LYS A 11 8.73 13.61 25.81
C LYS A 11 8.98 12.63 24.66
N ALA A 12 10.16 11.98 24.66
CA ALA A 12 10.51 11.00 23.65
C ALA A 12 9.55 9.81 23.65
N PHE A 13 9.16 9.29 24.82
CA PHE A 13 8.15 8.24 24.94
C PHE A 13 6.80 8.66 24.42
N GLN A 14 6.38 9.88 24.73
CA GLN A 14 5.10 10.41 24.25
C GLN A 14 5.09 10.52 22.73
N GLU A 15 6.16 11.05 22.14
CA GLU A 15 6.31 11.17 20.68
C GLU A 15 6.32 9.79 20.01
N LEU A 16 7.01 8.81 20.60
CA LEU A 16 7.01 7.43 20.11
C LEU A 16 5.61 6.85 20.12
N GLN A 17 4.88 7.03 21.21
CA GLN A 17 3.54 6.49 21.36
C GLN A 17 2.59 7.06 20.30
N GLU A 18 2.63 8.37 20.09
CA GLU A 18 1.85 9.04 19.05
C GLU A 18 2.22 8.53 17.66
N LYS A 19 3.51 8.37 17.41
CA LYS A 19 4.01 7.86 16.13
C LYS A 19 3.61 6.42 15.89
N MET A 20 3.61 5.58 16.93
CA MET A 20 3.16 4.19 16.82
C MET A 20 1.69 4.10 16.46
N ILE A 21 0.85 4.92 17.09
CA ILE A 21 -0.59 4.96 16.80
C ILE A 21 -0.82 5.38 15.35
N GLU A 22 -0.20 6.48 14.92
CA GLU A 22 -0.31 6.99 13.57
C GLU A 22 0.19 5.97 12.54
N THR A 23 1.35 5.36 12.80
CA THR A 23 1.94 4.37 11.90
C THR A 23 1.09 3.12 11.79
N THR A 24 0.53 2.64 12.91
CA THR A 24 -0.38 1.49 12.90
C THR A 24 -1.58 1.74 12.01
N GLN A 25 -2.15 2.94 12.06
CA GLN A 25 -3.28 3.32 11.21
C GLN A 25 -2.87 3.39 9.74
N ARG A 26 -1.72 4.00 9.44
CA ARG A 26 -1.22 4.12 8.08
C ARG A 26 -0.88 2.76 7.47
N VAL A 27 -0.29 1.87 8.25
CA VAL A 27 0.00 0.49 7.81
C VAL A 27 -1.30 -0.25 7.50
N LYS A 28 -2.30 -0.10 8.35
CA LYS A 28 -3.61 -0.72 8.15
C LYS A 28 -4.28 -0.24 6.86
N VAL A 29 -4.24 1.06 6.60
CA VAL A 29 -4.76 1.65 5.36
C VAL A 29 -3.97 1.11 4.15
N ALA A 30 -2.64 1.05 4.26
CA ALA A 30 -1.79 0.53 3.19
C ALA A 30 -2.11 -0.94 2.87
N GLU A 31 -2.28 -1.76 3.89
CA GLU A 31 -2.68 -3.17 3.72
C GLU A 31 -4.02 -3.31 3.03
N GLY A 32 -4.99 -2.47 3.40
CA GLY A 32 -6.30 -2.43 2.73
C GLY A 32 -6.21 -2.03 1.27
N GLN A 33 -5.38 -1.06 0.95
CA GLN A 33 -5.13 -0.63 -0.43
C GLN A 33 -4.48 -1.73 -1.26
N ILE A 34 -3.48 -2.42 -0.70
CA ILE A 34 -2.81 -3.55 -1.36
C ILE A 34 -3.83 -4.66 -1.64
N LEU A 35 -4.65 -5.00 -0.67
CA LEU A 35 -5.67 -6.03 -0.82
C LEU A 35 -6.65 -5.69 -1.95
N GLN A 36 -7.11 -4.44 -2.01
CA GLN A 36 -8.00 -3.98 -3.05
C GLN A 36 -7.36 -4.03 -4.43
N LEU A 37 -6.09 -3.60 -4.54
CA LEU A 37 -5.35 -3.67 -5.80
C LEU A 37 -5.15 -5.11 -6.27
N ARG A 38 -4.86 -6.04 -5.35
CA ARG A 38 -4.73 -7.45 -5.69
C ARG A 38 -6.03 -8.07 -6.17
N ARG A 39 -7.15 -7.68 -5.57
CA ARG A 39 -8.49 -8.09 -6.05
C ARG A 39 -8.76 -7.58 -7.45
N ASN A 40 -8.45 -6.32 -7.70
CA ASN A 40 -8.61 -5.73 -9.04
C ASN A 40 -7.73 -6.44 -10.07
N MET A 41 -6.51 -6.80 -9.71
CA MET A 41 -5.59 -7.55 -10.57
C MET A 41 -6.12 -8.95 -10.88
N ALA A 42 -6.62 -9.65 -9.85
CA ALA A 42 -7.21 -10.99 -10.03
C ALA A 42 -8.40 -10.92 -10.98
N HIS A 43 -9.26 -9.93 -10.80
CA HIS A 43 -10.42 -9.70 -11.68
C HIS A 43 -9.99 -9.43 -13.12
N SER A 44 -8.98 -8.58 -13.30
CA SER A 44 -8.46 -8.25 -14.64
C SER A 44 -7.82 -9.46 -15.33
N LYS A 45 -7.12 -10.31 -14.58
CA LYS A 45 -6.53 -11.55 -15.11
C LYS A 45 -7.61 -12.53 -15.58
N LEU A 46 -8.67 -12.69 -14.80
CA LEU A 46 -9.80 -13.55 -15.18
C LEU A 46 -10.48 -13.02 -16.44
N THR A 47 -10.71 -11.72 -16.50
CA THR A 47 -11.33 -11.09 -17.67
C THR A 47 -10.46 -11.31 -18.91
N ASP A 48 -9.15 -11.13 -18.80
CA ASP A 48 -8.22 -11.35 -19.91
C ASP A 48 -8.22 -12.80 -20.37
N GLN A 49 -8.25 -13.76 -19.46
CA GLN A 49 -8.34 -15.19 -19.79
C GLN A 49 -9.61 -15.52 -20.55
N GLU A 50 -10.74 -14.99 -20.12
CA GLU A 50 -12.02 -15.19 -20.79
C GLU A 50 -12.03 -14.54 -22.18
N LEU A 51 -11.48 -13.36 -22.33
CA LEU A 51 -11.36 -12.70 -23.62
C LEU A 51 -10.46 -13.48 -24.57
N ALA A 52 -9.39 -14.08 -24.06
CA ALA A 52 -8.47 -14.89 -24.86
C ALA A 52 -9.14 -16.15 -25.44
N SER A 53 -10.15 -16.68 -24.74
CA SER A 53 -10.87 -17.89 -25.18
C SER A 53 -12.01 -17.61 -26.15
N LEU A 54 -12.34 -16.36 -26.42
CA LEU A 54 -13.40 -16.00 -27.35
C LEU A 54 -13.02 -16.26 -28.79
N PRO A 55 -13.99 -16.61 -29.68
CA PRO A 55 -13.73 -16.70 -31.13
C PRO A 55 -13.24 -15.35 -31.67
N SER A 56 -12.40 -15.39 -32.71
CA SER A 56 -11.74 -14.21 -33.29
C SER A 56 -12.68 -13.13 -33.83
N HIS A 57 -13.95 -13.47 -34.08
CA HIS A 57 -14.93 -12.54 -34.64
C HIS A 57 -15.95 -12.05 -33.61
N THR A 58 -15.76 -12.36 -32.32
CA THR A 58 -16.69 -11.96 -31.29
C THR A 58 -16.65 -10.45 -31.08
N PRO A 59 -17.78 -9.73 -31.25
CA PRO A 59 -17.81 -8.32 -30.94
C PRO A 59 -17.72 -8.09 -29.44
N THR A 60 -16.87 -7.17 -29.03
CA THR A 60 -16.69 -6.83 -27.63
C THR A 60 -16.97 -5.35 -27.39
N TYR A 61 -17.57 -5.06 -26.26
CA TYR A 61 -17.98 -3.71 -25.89
C TYR A 61 -17.39 -3.33 -24.53
N GLU A 62 -16.94 -2.10 -24.44
CA GLU A 62 -16.48 -1.53 -23.18
C GLU A 62 -17.54 -0.58 -22.65
N ALA A 63 -17.85 -0.68 -21.34
CA ALA A 63 -18.78 0.21 -20.68
C ALA A 63 -18.09 1.54 -20.36
N VAL A 64 -18.61 2.64 -20.90
CA VAL A 64 -18.14 4.00 -20.65
C VAL A 64 -19.34 4.79 -20.11
N GLY A 65 -19.41 4.93 -18.79
CA GLY A 65 -20.58 5.52 -18.14
C GLY A 65 -21.82 4.65 -18.39
N ARG A 66 -22.82 5.20 -19.07
CA ARG A 66 -24.05 4.50 -19.44
C ARG A 66 -24.02 3.93 -20.85
N MET A 67 -22.93 4.16 -21.59
CA MET A 67 -22.81 3.71 -22.96
C MET A 67 -21.91 2.48 -23.06
N PHE A 68 -22.10 1.73 -24.12
CA PHE A 68 -21.21 0.62 -24.51
C PHE A 68 -20.53 1.00 -25.83
N VAL A 69 -19.22 0.95 -25.85
CA VAL A 69 -18.42 1.30 -27.01
C VAL A 69 -17.82 0.03 -27.58
N LEU A 70 -18.01 -0.21 -28.87
CA LEU A 70 -17.38 -1.34 -29.57
C LEU A 70 -15.86 -1.14 -29.59
N GLN A 71 -15.14 -2.13 -29.06
CA GLN A 71 -13.68 -2.12 -29.01
C GLN A 71 -13.14 -3.47 -29.51
N PRO A 72 -12.04 -3.49 -30.27
CA PRO A 72 -11.38 -4.74 -30.61
C PRO A 72 -10.88 -5.47 -29.34
N VAL A 73 -10.99 -6.78 -29.33
CA VAL A 73 -10.52 -7.61 -28.21
C VAL A 73 -9.05 -7.32 -27.89
N SER A 74 -8.21 -7.16 -28.94
CA SER A 74 -6.79 -6.89 -28.77
C SER A 74 -6.54 -5.59 -27.99
N ASP A 75 -7.35 -4.56 -28.22
CA ASP A 75 -7.21 -3.28 -27.53
C ASP A 75 -7.64 -3.40 -26.07
N ILE A 76 -8.74 -4.11 -25.81
CA ILE A 76 -9.21 -4.36 -24.44
C ILE A 76 -8.17 -5.15 -23.64
N ARG A 77 -7.60 -6.19 -24.25
CA ARG A 77 -6.57 -7.01 -23.60
C ARG A 77 -5.29 -6.19 -23.33
N LYS A 78 -4.92 -5.31 -24.24
CA LYS A 78 -3.80 -4.39 -24.04
C LYS A 78 -4.01 -3.49 -22.82
N ASP A 79 -5.20 -2.90 -22.74
CA ASP A 79 -5.57 -2.04 -21.61
C ASP A 79 -5.55 -2.80 -20.29
N LEU A 80 -6.01 -4.06 -20.28
CA LEU A 80 -5.97 -4.91 -19.10
C LEU A 80 -4.53 -5.19 -18.66
N VAL A 81 -3.63 -5.47 -19.59
CA VAL A 81 -2.22 -5.71 -19.29
C VAL A 81 -1.56 -4.45 -18.69
N GLN A 82 -1.84 -3.28 -19.27
CA GLN A 82 -1.35 -2.00 -18.75
C GLN A 82 -1.88 -1.74 -17.34
N LYS A 83 -3.15 -2.04 -17.10
CA LYS A 83 -3.77 -1.88 -15.80
C LYS A 83 -3.15 -2.80 -14.75
N LEU A 84 -2.87 -4.04 -15.11
CA LEU A 84 -2.17 -5.00 -14.25
C LEU A 84 -0.79 -4.48 -13.88
N GLN A 85 -0.04 -4.00 -14.85
CA GLN A 85 1.31 -3.47 -14.64
C GLN A 85 1.30 -2.23 -13.76
N SER A 86 0.38 -1.31 -14.00
CA SER A 86 0.19 -0.10 -13.18
C SER A 86 -0.16 -0.46 -11.74
N ASN A 87 -1.05 -1.43 -11.53
CA ASN A 87 -1.45 -1.87 -10.20
C ASN A 87 -0.29 -2.55 -9.47
N GLU A 88 0.51 -3.33 -10.17
CA GLU A 88 1.70 -3.97 -9.60
C GLU A 88 2.71 -2.93 -9.12
N GLU A 89 2.95 -1.89 -9.90
CA GLU A 89 3.82 -0.78 -9.53
C GLU A 89 3.30 -0.03 -8.30
N LYS A 90 1.99 0.21 -8.24
CA LYS A 90 1.34 0.83 -7.08
C LYS A 90 1.51 -0.02 -5.82
N ILE A 91 1.36 -1.32 -5.92
CA ILE A 91 1.55 -2.24 -4.80
C ILE A 91 2.99 -2.15 -4.30
N LYS A 92 3.98 -2.19 -5.18
CA LYS A 92 5.39 -2.07 -4.81
C LYS A 92 5.67 -0.76 -4.07
N SER A 93 5.11 0.35 -4.55
CA SER A 93 5.25 1.66 -3.92
C SER A 93 4.63 1.69 -2.53
N ILE A 94 3.44 1.12 -2.37
CA ILE A 94 2.74 1.06 -1.09
C ILE A 94 3.50 0.16 -0.10
N GLU A 95 3.99 -0.99 -0.56
CA GLU A 95 4.80 -1.91 0.27
C GLU A 95 6.10 -1.25 0.74
N ALA A 96 6.78 -0.53 -0.13
CA ALA A 96 7.99 0.21 0.23
C ALA A 96 7.71 1.28 1.29
N ASN A 97 6.62 2.02 1.15
CA ASN A 97 6.21 3.02 2.13
C ASN A 97 5.84 2.39 3.47
N LYS A 98 5.12 1.28 3.44
CA LYS A 98 4.77 0.51 4.64
C LYS A 98 6.02 0.06 5.39
N GLU A 99 6.99 -0.48 4.67
CA GLU A 99 8.27 -0.93 5.23
C GLU A 99 9.05 0.23 5.84
N TYR A 100 9.07 1.37 5.16
CA TYR A 100 9.69 2.60 5.68
C TYR A 100 9.04 3.04 6.99
N LEU A 101 7.71 3.04 7.06
CA LEU A 101 6.99 3.43 8.27
C LEU A 101 7.32 2.50 9.45
N GLN A 102 7.35 1.20 9.22
CA GLN A 102 7.67 0.21 10.24
C GLN A 102 9.13 0.36 10.72
N ARG A 103 10.04 0.59 9.81
CA ARG A 103 11.46 0.83 10.13
C ARG A 103 11.64 2.10 10.95
N SER A 104 10.92 3.16 10.61
CA SER A 104 10.97 4.43 11.33
C SER A 104 10.54 4.28 12.79
N VAL A 105 9.49 3.48 13.05
CA VAL A 105 9.06 3.17 14.42
C VAL A 105 10.14 2.41 15.17
N LYS A 106 10.73 1.42 14.53
CA LYS A 106 11.80 0.62 15.15
C LYS A 106 13.02 1.47 15.51
N GLU A 107 13.41 2.39 14.63
CA GLU A 107 14.51 3.33 14.91
C GLU A 107 14.21 4.21 16.12
N HIS A 108 12.98 4.67 16.26
CA HIS A 108 12.56 5.45 17.42
C HIS A 108 12.59 4.62 18.71
N GLU A 109 12.17 3.36 18.64
CA GLU A 109 12.24 2.44 19.77
C GLU A 109 13.69 2.22 20.20
N ASP A 110 14.58 2.01 19.26
CA ASP A 110 16.00 1.80 19.53
C ASP A 110 16.64 3.05 20.14
N ASN A 111 16.28 4.23 19.64
CA ASN A 111 16.77 5.50 20.19
C ASN A 111 16.36 5.67 21.66
N ILE A 112 15.13 5.31 22.00
CA ILE A 112 14.64 5.38 23.37
C ILE A 112 15.36 4.37 24.25
N ARG A 113 15.63 3.16 23.76
CA ARG A 113 16.43 2.17 24.49
C ARG A 113 17.82 2.69 24.81
N GLU A 114 18.46 3.35 23.85
CA GLU A 114 19.76 3.98 24.08
C GLU A 114 19.69 5.09 25.14
N MET A 115 18.66 5.91 25.09
CA MET A 115 18.44 6.94 26.11
C MET A 115 18.27 6.32 27.51
N LEU A 116 17.53 5.22 27.62
CA LEU A 116 17.37 4.50 28.88
C LEU A 116 18.68 3.90 29.36
N ALA A 117 19.48 3.34 28.47
CA ALA A 117 20.77 2.74 28.81
C ALA A 117 21.79 3.79 29.28
N SER A 118 21.70 5.02 28.77
CA SER A 118 22.59 6.13 29.12
C SER A 118 22.07 6.97 30.28
N ARG A 119 20.96 6.55 30.91
CA ARG A 119 20.37 7.30 32.01
C ARG A 119 21.35 7.44 33.19
N PRO A 120 21.61 8.66 33.68
CA PRO A 120 22.47 8.85 34.86
C PRO A 120 21.84 8.20 36.10
N LYS A 121 22.68 7.55 36.86
CA LYS A 121 22.26 6.94 38.15
C LYS A 121 22.23 7.95 39.27
#